data_6bd4514c9b09061cb3e3caae1116ce2c
#
_entry.id   6bd4514c9b09061cb3e3caae1116ce2c
#
_cell.length_a   1.000
_cell.length_b   1.000
_cell.length_c   1.000
_cell.angle_alpha   90.00
_cell.angle_beta   90.00
_cell.angle_gamma   90.00
#
_symmetry.space_group_name_H-M   'P 1'
#
loop_
_entity.id
_entity.type
_entity.pdbx_description
1 polymer ?
#
loop_
_entity_poly.entity_id
_entity_poly.type
_entity_poly.pdbx_seq_one_letter_code
_entity_poly.pdbx_strand_id
1 'polypeptide(L)'
;MRNKKNSLKLFSLLLISSLISCSSNIQDIEGTTRFSTIESDSNSYKYHEVNYGDTLWSISDRYYRNPLLWPEIYKKNQEKIYDADLILPGQRLIINKQISPNDYRNAIVHAKSRGLWVVGYREE
;
A
#
# COMPACT_ATOMS: atom_id res chain seq x y z
N MET A 1 -57.54 -6.19 47.71
CA MET A 1 -58.66 -5.22 47.59
C MET A 1 -58.45 -4.47 46.28
N ARG A 2 -59.41 -4.75 45.44
CA ARG A 2 -60.18 -3.87 44.55
C ARG A 2 -59.35 -3.08 43.52
N ASN A 3 -59.48 -3.53 42.25
CA ASN A 3 -60.54 -3.11 41.29
C ASN A 3 -60.24 -1.72 40.75
N LYS A 4 -60.30 -1.43 39.50
CA LYS A 4 -61.22 -1.69 38.39
C LYS A 4 -60.71 -0.82 37.22
N LYS A 5 -60.73 -1.41 36.06
CA LYS A 5 -61.64 -1.18 34.92
C LYS A 5 -61.28 -0.04 33.96
N ASN A 6 -61.07 -0.53 32.76
CA ASN A 6 -61.71 -0.07 31.52
C ASN A 6 -61.62 1.40 31.10
N SER A 7 -61.11 1.66 29.97
CA SER A 7 -61.97 2.13 28.89
C SER A 7 -61.27 2.13 27.55
N LEU A 8 -61.79 1.30 26.74
CA LEU A 8 -61.77 1.29 25.29
C LEU A 8 -62.23 2.64 24.74
N LYS A 9 -61.51 3.25 23.88
CA LYS A 9 -62.08 4.11 22.84
C LYS A 9 -61.23 4.02 21.56
N LEU A 10 -61.83 3.31 20.64
CA LEU A 10 -61.64 3.45 19.19
C LEU A 10 -61.91 4.89 18.78
N PHE A 11 -61.09 5.37 17.88
CA PHE A 11 -61.47 6.26 16.77
C PHE A 11 -60.23 6.38 15.91
N SER A 12 -60.23 5.69 14.82
CA SER A 12 -60.67 6.12 13.50
C SER A 12 -59.61 6.89 12.71
N LEU A 13 -59.06 6.15 11.79
CA LEU A 13 -58.94 6.51 10.37
C LEU A 13 -58.45 7.92 10.03
N LEU A 14 -57.27 8.01 9.49
CA LEU A 14 -57.10 8.69 8.22
C LEU A 14 -55.77 8.28 7.57
N LEU A 15 -55.92 7.71 6.42
CA LEU A 15 -54.96 7.41 5.40
C LEU A 15 -54.22 8.69 4.96
N ILE A 16 -52.91 8.65 4.98
CA ILE A 16 -52.15 9.30 3.92
C ILE A 16 -51.02 8.35 3.54
N SER A 17 -51.24 7.73 2.44
CA SER A 17 -50.30 7.06 1.61
C SER A 17 -49.24 8.03 1.10
N SER A 18 -48.00 7.75 1.34
CA SER A 18 -46.91 8.19 0.49
C SER A 18 -45.90 7.08 0.41
N LEU A 19 -46.14 6.23 -0.52
CA LEU A 19 -45.20 5.28 -1.06
C LEU A 19 -44.13 6.08 -1.78
N ILE A 20 -42.91 6.07 -1.22
CA ILE A 20 -41.75 6.12 -2.06
C ILE A 20 -40.92 4.92 -1.65
N SER A 21 -41.34 3.81 -2.18
CA SER A 21 -40.54 2.62 -2.31
C SER A 21 -39.55 2.87 -3.43
N CYS A 22 -38.37 3.34 -3.11
CA CYS A 22 -37.24 3.23 -4.01
C CYS A 22 -36.54 1.92 -3.69
N SER A 23 -37.21 0.84 -4.05
CA SER A 23 -36.61 -0.47 -4.17
C SER A 23 -35.92 -0.52 -5.52
N SER A 24 -34.70 -0.06 -5.61
CA SER A 24 -33.85 -0.43 -6.74
C SER A 24 -33.30 -1.82 -6.49
N ASN A 25 -34.13 -2.75 -6.89
CA ASN A 25 -33.78 -4.12 -7.13
C ASN A 25 -32.74 -4.13 -8.26
N ILE A 26 -31.48 -4.17 -7.93
CA ILE A 26 -30.44 -4.52 -8.91
C ILE A 26 -30.26 -6.00 -8.79
N GLN A 27 -31.01 -6.70 -9.61
CA GLN A 27 -30.79 -8.11 -9.89
C GLN A 27 -29.54 -8.25 -10.75
N ASP A 28 -28.66 -9.10 -10.27
CA ASP A 28 -27.79 -10.03 -10.98
C ASP A 28 -27.36 -9.63 -12.39
N ILE A 29 -26.16 -9.07 -12.46
CA ILE A 29 -25.31 -9.24 -13.61
C ILE A 29 -24.15 -10.13 -13.14
N GLU A 30 -24.33 -11.43 -13.25
CA GLU A 30 -23.23 -12.36 -13.32
C GLU A 30 -22.33 -11.96 -14.51
N GLY A 31 -21.08 -11.76 -14.22
CA GLY A 31 -20.07 -11.52 -15.26
C GLY A 31 -19.44 -10.15 -15.21
N THR A 32 -19.08 -9.67 -14.05
CA THR A 32 -18.25 -8.48 -13.97
C THR A 32 -16.98 -8.81 -13.22
N THR A 33 -15.95 -8.95 -14.03
CA THR A 33 -14.59 -8.57 -13.67
C THR A 33 -14.62 -7.72 -12.42
N ARG A 34 -14.14 -8.28 -11.32
CA ARG A 34 -13.78 -7.47 -10.17
C ARG A 34 -12.68 -6.52 -10.64
N PHE A 35 -13.10 -5.37 -11.09
CA PHE A 35 -12.25 -4.21 -11.09
C PHE A 35 -12.01 -3.91 -9.61
N SER A 36 -11.06 -4.64 -9.02
CA SER A 36 -10.48 -4.22 -7.78
C SER A 36 -9.97 -2.82 -8.07
N THR A 37 -10.65 -1.86 -7.49
CA THR A 37 -10.14 -0.52 -7.32
C THR A 37 -8.71 -0.69 -6.86
N ILE A 38 -7.77 -0.47 -7.77
CA ILE A 38 -6.38 -0.23 -7.41
C ILE A 38 -6.47 1.12 -6.71
N GLU A 39 -6.83 1.10 -5.44
CA GLU A 39 -6.46 2.18 -4.56
C GLU A 39 -4.96 2.21 -4.68
N SER A 40 -4.50 3.16 -5.44
CA SER A 40 -3.10 3.43 -5.62
C SER A 40 -2.54 3.61 -4.21
N ASP A 41 -1.76 2.63 -3.77
CA ASP A 41 -1.08 2.61 -2.49
C ASP A 41 0.05 3.66 -2.51
N SER A 42 -0.36 4.90 -2.80
CA SER A 42 0.50 6.07 -2.89
C SER A 42 1.23 6.35 -1.56
N ASN A 43 0.78 5.67 -0.49
CA ASN A 43 1.40 5.79 0.82
C ASN A 43 2.53 4.76 1.05
N SER A 44 2.64 3.73 0.23
CA SER A 44 3.64 2.66 0.38
C SER A 44 5.00 3.01 -0.16
N TYR A 45 5.10 4.00 -1.02
CA TYR A 45 6.35 4.37 -1.70
C TYR A 45 6.69 5.84 -1.49
N LYS A 46 7.99 6.11 -1.51
CA LYS A 46 8.56 7.46 -1.68
C LYS A 46 9.46 7.46 -2.91
N TYR A 47 9.70 8.65 -3.43
CA TYR A 47 10.69 8.85 -4.48
C TYR A 47 11.87 9.62 -3.89
N HIS A 48 13.07 9.21 -4.29
CA HIS A 48 14.31 9.89 -3.98
C HIS A 48 15.01 10.28 -5.28
N GLU A 49 15.38 11.53 -5.42
CA GLU A 49 16.23 11.98 -6.49
C GLU A 49 17.68 11.91 -6.00
N VAL A 50 18.51 11.17 -6.73
CA VAL A 50 19.90 10.94 -6.39
C VAL A 50 20.69 12.23 -6.51
N ASN A 51 21.34 12.62 -5.44
CA ASN A 51 22.26 13.76 -5.41
C ASN A 51 23.70 13.31 -5.58
N TYR A 52 24.58 14.28 -5.91
CA TYR A 52 26.00 13.99 -5.96
C TYR A 52 26.51 13.48 -4.61
N GLY A 53 27.22 12.35 -4.63
CA GLY A 53 27.73 11.69 -3.42
C GLY A 53 26.75 10.74 -2.73
N ASP A 54 25.50 10.61 -3.21
CA ASP A 54 24.60 9.58 -2.71
C ASP A 54 25.06 8.17 -3.13
N THR A 55 24.84 7.24 -2.25
CA THR A 55 25.00 5.79 -2.48
C THR A 55 23.73 5.08 -2.03
N LEU A 56 23.48 3.86 -2.51
CA LEU A 56 22.35 3.09 -2.01
C LEU A 56 22.42 2.87 -0.49
N TRP A 57 23.63 2.80 0.07
CA TRP A 57 23.87 2.72 1.50
C TRP A 57 23.40 3.97 2.25
N SER A 58 23.83 5.14 1.80
CA SER A 58 23.46 6.41 2.43
C SER A 58 21.96 6.69 2.30
N ILE A 59 21.37 6.34 1.15
CA ILE A 59 19.92 6.46 0.92
C ILE A 59 19.17 5.49 1.83
N SER A 60 19.63 4.23 1.93
CA SER A 60 19.04 3.21 2.82
C SER A 60 19.08 3.65 4.28
N ASP A 61 20.20 4.19 4.75
CA ASP A 61 20.30 4.72 6.10
C ASP A 61 19.31 5.88 6.34
N ARG A 62 19.19 6.78 5.38
CA ARG A 62 18.26 7.93 5.45
C ARG A 62 16.80 7.52 5.60
N TYR A 63 16.36 6.50 4.83
CA TYR A 63 14.94 6.12 4.78
C TYR A 63 14.58 5.00 5.75
N TYR A 64 15.48 4.05 5.99
CA TYR A 64 15.23 2.86 6.79
C TYR A 64 15.95 2.85 8.14
N ARG A 65 16.86 3.83 8.38
CA ARG A 65 17.76 3.84 9.53
C ARG A 65 18.62 2.55 9.62
N ASN A 66 18.84 1.96 8.48
CA ASN A 66 19.66 0.75 8.36
C ASN A 66 20.28 0.68 6.96
N PRO A 67 21.58 0.95 6.82
CA PRO A 67 22.24 0.93 5.52
C PRO A 67 22.23 -0.46 4.85
N LEU A 68 22.15 -1.56 5.64
CA LEU A 68 22.10 -2.92 5.11
C LEU A 68 20.80 -3.26 4.36
N LEU A 69 19.85 -2.36 4.31
CA LEU A 69 18.63 -2.52 3.52
C LEU A 69 18.74 -1.94 2.11
N TRP A 70 19.92 -1.52 1.69
CA TRP A 70 20.17 -1.06 0.33
C TRP A 70 19.68 -2.06 -0.76
N PRO A 71 19.74 -3.41 -0.54
CA PRO A 71 19.25 -4.34 -1.57
C PRO A 71 17.76 -4.19 -1.87
N GLU A 72 16.94 -3.72 -0.91
CA GLU A 72 15.54 -3.45 -1.15
C GLU A 72 15.32 -2.25 -2.09
N ILE A 73 16.18 -1.23 -2.00
CA ILE A 73 16.16 -0.10 -2.93
C ILE A 73 16.58 -0.59 -4.31
N TYR A 74 17.67 -1.34 -4.39
CA TYR A 74 18.16 -1.91 -5.64
C TYR A 74 17.08 -2.76 -6.33
N LYS A 75 16.52 -3.74 -5.62
CA LYS A 75 15.46 -4.65 -6.10
C LYS A 75 14.26 -3.90 -6.72
N LYS A 76 13.84 -2.78 -6.11
CA LYS A 76 12.73 -1.97 -6.62
C LYS A 76 13.09 -1.11 -7.83
N ASN A 77 14.38 -0.96 -8.12
CA ASN A 77 14.88 -0.07 -9.17
C ASN A 77 15.79 -0.79 -10.20
N GLN A 78 15.77 -2.13 -10.24
CA GLN A 78 16.64 -2.94 -11.12
C GLN A 78 16.54 -2.59 -12.61
N GLU A 79 15.38 -2.08 -13.03
CA GLU A 79 15.19 -1.62 -14.42
C GLU A 79 15.94 -0.33 -14.72
N LYS A 80 16.28 0.44 -13.68
CA LYS A 80 16.94 1.76 -13.80
C LYS A 80 18.39 1.73 -13.33
N ILE A 81 18.71 0.82 -12.41
CA ILE A 81 20.04 0.65 -11.83
C ILE A 81 20.60 -0.69 -12.31
N TYR A 82 21.58 -0.63 -13.19
CA TYR A 82 22.27 -1.84 -13.65
C TYR A 82 23.24 -2.35 -12.59
N ASP A 83 23.95 -1.46 -11.94
CA ASP A 83 25.00 -1.73 -10.98
C ASP A 83 24.64 -1.03 -9.65
N ALA A 84 24.56 -1.80 -8.56
CA ALA A 84 24.21 -1.27 -7.24
C ALA A 84 25.25 -0.29 -6.69
N ASP A 85 26.49 -0.37 -7.16
CA ASP A 85 27.58 0.52 -6.77
C ASP A 85 27.63 1.80 -7.59
N LEU A 86 26.83 1.89 -8.65
CA LEU A 86 26.84 3.01 -9.58
C LEU A 86 25.43 3.58 -9.79
N ILE A 87 25.07 4.53 -8.96
CA ILE A 87 23.89 5.38 -9.16
C ILE A 87 24.34 6.79 -9.58
N LEU A 88 23.57 7.42 -10.46
CA LEU A 88 23.92 8.70 -11.04
C LEU A 88 23.04 9.83 -10.50
N PRO A 89 23.61 11.02 -10.25
CA PRO A 89 22.83 12.19 -9.90
C PRO A 89 21.69 12.45 -10.90
N GLY A 90 20.51 12.82 -10.39
CA GLY A 90 19.31 13.03 -11.18
C GLY A 90 18.48 11.75 -11.42
N GLN A 91 18.97 10.56 -11.10
CA GLN A 91 18.16 9.36 -11.13
C GLN A 91 17.05 9.43 -10.08
N ARG A 92 15.82 9.05 -10.45
CA ARG A 92 14.68 8.98 -9.54
C ARG A 92 14.43 7.55 -9.10
N LEU A 93 14.69 7.27 -7.84
CA LEU A 93 14.56 5.97 -7.23
C LEU A 93 13.25 5.83 -6.46
N ILE A 94 12.68 4.63 -6.51
CA ILE A 94 11.51 4.23 -5.73
C ILE A 94 12.00 3.66 -4.40
N ILE A 95 11.50 4.19 -3.31
CA ILE A 95 11.79 3.75 -1.94
C ILE A 95 10.53 3.12 -1.36
N ASN A 96 10.56 1.82 -1.10
CA ASN A 96 9.47 1.11 -0.45
C ASN A 96 9.47 1.44 1.05
N LYS A 97 8.36 1.98 1.57
CA LYS A 97 8.22 2.29 3.00
C LYS A 97 7.80 1.07 3.85
N GLN A 98 7.30 0.04 3.20
CA GLN A 98 6.77 -1.15 3.86
C GLN A 98 7.56 -2.37 3.38
N ILE A 99 8.57 -2.72 4.16
CA ILE A 99 9.40 -3.91 3.88
C ILE A 99 8.83 -5.07 4.69
N SER A 100 8.56 -6.20 4.02
CA SER A 100 8.11 -7.39 4.73
C SER A 100 9.22 -7.95 5.62
N PRO A 101 8.88 -8.68 6.72
CA PRO A 101 9.90 -9.30 7.58
C PRO A 101 10.83 -10.27 6.83
N ASN A 102 10.34 -10.91 5.77
CA ASN A 102 11.14 -11.80 4.94
C ASN A 102 12.12 -11.01 4.06
N ASP A 103 11.62 -9.98 3.37
CA ASP A 103 12.47 -9.13 2.52
C ASP A 103 13.53 -8.42 3.37
N TYR A 104 13.17 -7.97 4.57
CA TYR A 104 14.12 -7.38 5.51
C TYR A 104 15.27 -8.33 5.82
N ARG A 105 14.96 -9.60 6.20
CA ARG A 105 16.00 -10.60 6.50
C ARG A 105 16.85 -10.90 5.27
N ASN A 106 16.23 -11.10 4.12
CA ASN A 106 16.92 -11.41 2.88
C ASN A 106 17.88 -10.28 2.47
N ALA A 107 17.43 -9.03 2.57
CA ALA A 107 18.26 -7.87 2.30
C ALA A 107 19.51 -7.81 3.20
N ILE A 108 19.34 -8.06 4.51
CA ILE A 108 20.46 -8.09 5.46
C ILE A 108 21.45 -9.22 5.12
N VAL A 109 20.93 -10.41 4.80
CA VAL A 109 21.79 -11.55 4.42
C VAL A 109 22.55 -11.21 3.15
N HIS A 110 21.86 -10.72 2.11
CA HIS A 110 22.47 -10.33 0.85
C HIS A 110 23.55 -9.25 1.07
N ALA A 111 23.24 -8.17 1.77
CA ALA A 111 24.18 -7.09 2.03
C ALA A 111 25.44 -7.54 2.79
N LYS A 112 25.31 -8.54 3.68
CA LYS A 112 26.44 -9.10 4.44
C LYS A 112 27.25 -10.14 3.66
N SER A 113 26.62 -10.87 2.75
CA SER A 113 27.28 -11.91 1.94
C SER A 113 27.95 -11.32 0.71
N ARG A 114 27.57 -10.10 0.31
CA ARG A 114 28.18 -9.43 -0.82
C ARG A 114 29.67 -9.22 -0.56
N GLY A 115 30.49 -9.58 -1.55
CA GLY A 115 31.94 -9.38 -1.50
C GLY A 115 32.37 -7.92 -1.67
N LEU A 116 33.60 -7.72 -2.10
CA LEU A 116 34.16 -6.39 -2.38
C LEU A 116 33.37 -5.68 -3.49
N TRP A 117 33.33 -4.37 -3.40
CA TRP A 117 32.75 -3.49 -4.41
C TRP A 117 33.41 -3.70 -5.77
N VAL A 118 32.63 -4.00 -6.79
CA VAL A 118 33.10 -4.20 -8.16
C VAL A 118 32.18 -3.41 -9.07
N VAL A 119 32.65 -2.27 -9.56
CA VAL A 119 31.90 -1.44 -10.50
C VAL A 119 31.74 -2.17 -11.84
N GLY A 120 30.54 -2.11 -12.41
CA GLY A 120 30.21 -2.77 -13.67
C GLY A 120 29.58 -4.15 -13.50
N TYR A 121 29.32 -4.60 -12.28
CA TYR A 121 28.68 -5.89 -12.00
C TYR A 121 27.20 -5.73 -11.63
N ARG A 122 26.36 -6.56 -12.24
CA ARG A 122 24.95 -6.60 -11.90
C ARG A 122 24.71 -7.53 -10.69
N GLU A 123 23.96 -7.06 -9.71
CA GLU A 123 23.48 -7.90 -8.62
C GLU A 123 22.46 -8.93 -9.13
N GLU A 124 22.58 -10.18 -8.71
CA GLU A 124 21.64 -11.26 -8.99
C GLU A 124 20.58 -11.41 -7.88
#